data_346209381fb3faeaa9d5717ff7d19a11
#
_entry.id   346209381fb3faeaa9d5717ff7d19a11
#
_cell.length_a   1.000
_cell.length_b   1.000
_cell.length_c   1.000
_cell.angle_alpha   90.00
_cell.angle_beta   90.00
_cell.angle_gamma   90.00
#
_symmetry.space_group_name_H-M   'P 1'
#
loop_
_entity.id
_entity.type
_entity.pdbx_description
1 polymer ?
#
loop_
_entity_poly.entity_id
_entity_poly.type
_entity_poly.pdbx_seq_one_letter_code
_entity_poly.pdbx_strand_id
1 'polypeptide(L)'
;LGDVYKRQIGEFGRPGRMAGEVAYKFMDAKLAEVEKKTVLEYEKQQLEKNNADFGNLVREYRDGMLLFEVSNRNVWQKASTDTEGLKAFFEAHRQNYKWDAPKYKGYLVETTSDSITALAKQRIAEVAADSVVTVLRKEFGKNLKVTRVLVAKGENAKVDSEMFGTDRVVAADKDKYKDYFVFGGRLIAKPEEVADVRGLVVADYQNYLEGVWDEQLHKKYTVEIDKKVLKQVK
;
A
#
# COMPACT_ATOMS: atom_id res chain seq x y z
N LEU A 1 5.88 45.71 -20.53
CA LEU A 1 4.40 45.78 -20.45
C LEU A 1 3.73 45.04 -21.60
N GLY A 2 4.20 45.19 -22.87
CA GLY A 2 3.58 44.58 -24.06
C GLY A 2 3.57 43.04 -24.04
N ASP A 3 4.61 42.40 -23.52
CA ASP A 3 4.71 40.92 -23.52
C ASP A 3 3.89 40.25 -22.43
N VAL A 4 3.64 40.94 -21.31
CA VAL A 4 2.73 40.47 -20.25
C VAL A 4 1.29 40.48 -20.74
N TYR A 5 0.88 41.56 -21.45
CA TYR A 5 -0.45 41.62 -22.06
C TYR A 5 -0.67 40.59 -23.15
N LYS A 6 0.33 40.32 -23.99
CA LYS A 6 0.24 39.28 -25.02
C LYS A 6 0.08 37.87 -24.46
N ARG A 7 0.75 37.54 -23.34
CA ARG A 7 0.61 36.26 -22.67
C ARG A 7 -0.79 36.09 -22.04
N GLN A 8 -1.30 37.12 -21.37
CA GLN A 8 -2.62 37.09 -20.74
C GLN A 8 -3.77 36.99 -21.76
N ILE A 9 -3.69 37.67 -22.91
CA ILE A 9 -4.67 37.54 -24.01
C ILE A 9 -4.63 36.15 -24.64
N GLY A 10 -3.48 35.49 -24.69
CA GLY A 10 -3.34 34.11 -25.16
C GLY A 10 -4.05 33.06 -24.30
N GLU A 11 -4.10 33.26 -22.98
CA GLU A 11 -4.79 32.35 -22.04
C GLU A 11 -6.33 32.40 -22.14
N PHE A 12 -6.92 33.53 -22.59
CA PHE A 12 -8.38 33.74 -22.65
C PHE A 12 -9.00 33.49 -24.03
N GLY A 13 -8.22 33.04 -25.01
CA GLY A 13 -8.65 32.83 -26.38
C GLY A 13 -8.85 34.13 -27.14
N ARG A 14 -8.77 34.09 -28.50
CA ARG A 14 -9.05 35.24 -29.35
C ARG A 14 -10.57 35.43 -29.48
N PRO A 15 -11.11 36.60 -29.12
CA PRO A 15 -12.52 36.90 -29.38
C PRO A 15 -12.75 36.86 -30.89
N GLY A 16 -13.89 36.31 -31.31
CA GLY A 16 -14.33 36.42 -32.70
C GLY A 16 -14.54 37.88 -33.11
N ARG A 17 -14.81 38.14 -34.42
CA ARG A 17 -15.12 39.48 -34.87
C ARG A 17 -16.34 40.06 -34.16
N MET A 18 -16.15 41.13 -33.41
CA MET A 18 -17.19 41.86 -32.69
C MET A 18 -17.32 43.29 -33.18
N ALA A 19 -18.52 43.84 -33.18
CA ALA A 19 -18.74 45.27 -33.54
C ALA A 19 -18.26 46.20 -32.42
N GLY A 20 -17.77 47.37 -32.75
CA GLY A 20 -17.01 48.31 -31.94
C GLY A 20 -17.42 48.41 -30.43
N GLU A 21 -18.64 48.87 -30.10
CA GLU A 21 -19.07 49.03 -28.71
C GLU A 21 -19.13 47.70 -27.94
N VAL A 22 -19.52 46.60 -28.57
CA VAL A 22 -19.55 45.27 -27.97
C VAL A 22 -18.14 44.78 -27.69
N ALA A 23 -17.17 45.10 -28.58
CA ALA A 23 -15.77 44.74 -28.38
C ALA A 23 -15.16 45.48 -27.18
N TYR A 24 -15.46 46.78 -26.96
CA TYR A 24 -14.99 47.50 -25.79
C TYR A 24 -15.56 46.94 -24.47
N LYS A 25 -16.87 46.70 -24.39
CA LYS A 25 -17.49 46.09 -23.22
C LYS A 25 -16.91 44.72 -22.89
N PHE A 26 -16.63 43.88 -23.92
CA PHE A 26 -15.99 42.62 -23.74
C PHE A 26 -14.55 42.76 -23.22
N MET A 27 -13.79 43.69 -23.76
CA MET A 27 -12.40 43.95 -23.31
C MET A 27 -12.39 44.48 -21.87
N ASP A 28 -13.27 45.41 -21.51
CA ASP A 28 -13.38 45.93 -20.15
C ASP A 28 -13.74 44.82 -19.15
N ALA A 29 -14.68 43.93 -19.51
CA ALA A 29 -15.04 42.80 -18.66
C ALA A 29 -13.85 41.83 -18.48
N LYS A 30 -13.08 41.56 -19.55
CA LYS A 30 -11.88 40.75 -19.47
C LYS A 30 -10.76 41.38 -18.69
N LEU A 31 -10.59 42.70 -18.80
CA LEU A 31 -9.62 43.45 -18.02
C LEU A 31 -9.95 43.38 -16.53
N ALA A 32 -11.20 43.59 -16.16
CA ALA A 32 -11.66 43.51 -14.77
C ALA A 32 -11.46 42.07 -14.20
N GLU A 33 -11.68 41.03 -15.02
CA GLU A 33 -11.41 39.64 -14.62
C GLU A 33 -9.91 39.41 -14.35
N VAL A 34 -9.04 39.91 -15.26
CA VAL A 34 -7.58 39.81 -15.11
C VAL A 34 -7.10 40.60 -13.89
N GLU A 35 -7.56 41.79 -13.69
CA GLU A 35 -7.24 42.63 -12.51
C GLU A 35 -7.62 41.90 -11.22
N LYS A 36 -8.85 41.41 -11.12
CA LYS A 36 -9.33 40.65 -9.96
C LYS A 36 -8.45 39.42 -9.70
N LYS A 37 -8.14 38.64 -10.74
CA LYS A 37 -7.28 37.45 -10.62
C LYS A 37 -5.89 37.85 -10.15
N THR A 38 -5.29 38.87 -10.74
CA THR A 38 -3.94 39.33 -10.39
C THR A 38 -3.86 39.84 -8.94
N VAL A 39 -4.84 40.62 -8.50
CA VAL A 39 -4.91 41.09 -7.11
C VAL A 39 -5.06 39.93 -6.15
N LEU A 40 -5.94 38.97 -6.44
CA LEU A 40 -6.12 37.77 -5.59
C LEU A 40 -4.86 36.93 -5.50
N GLU A 41 -4.16 36.70 -6.63
CA GLU A 41 -2.90 35.97 -6.63
C GLU A 41 -1.80 36.71 -5.87
N TYR A 42 -1.73 38.03 -6.00
CA TYR A 42 -0.80 38.83 -5.22
C TYR A 42 -1.10 38.73 -3.70
N GLU A 43 -2.35 38.89 -3.29
CA GLU A 43 -2.75 38.76 -1.89
C GLU A 43 -2.47 37.39 -1.33
N LYS A 44 -2.73 36.32 -2.11
CA LYS A 44 -2.36 34.95 -1.71
C LYS A 44 -0.86 34.82 -1.43
N GLN A 45 0.00 35.37 -2.29
CA GLN A 45 1.45 35.33 -2.11
C GLN A 45 1.93 36.14 -0.90
N GLN A 46 1.21 37.21 -0.55
CA GLN A 46 1.54 38.04 0.60
C GLN A 46 0.95 37.49 1.92
N LEU A 47 -0.08 36.64 1.85
CA LEU A 47 -0.82 36.17 3.02
C LEU A 47 0.08 35.45 4.04
N GLU A 48 1.04 34.62 3.56
CA GLU A 48 2.01 33.94 4.42
C GLU A 48 2.93 34.92 5.18
N LYS A 49 3.21 36.10 4.58
CA LYS A 49 4.10 37.11 5.16
C LYS A 49 3.34 38.06 6.07
N ASN A 50 2.11 38.44 5.70
CA ASN A 50 1.32 39.44 6.37
C ASN A 50 0.49 38.87 7.51
N ASN A 51 0.22 37.59 7.53
CA ASN A 51 -0.53 36.90 8.59
C ASN A 51 0.36 35.79 9.20
N ALA A 52 0.85 36.05 10.41
CA ALA A 52 1.78 35.15 11.09
C ALA A 52 1.19 33.74 11.36
N ASP A 53 -0.09 33.69 11.75
CA ASP A 53 -0.77 32.42 12.05
C ASP A 53 -0.93 31.58 10.78
N PHE A 54 -1.31 32.20 9.68
CA PHE A 54 -1.39 31.51 8.37
C PHE A 54 -0.01 31.08 7.88
N GLY A 55 1.00 31.95 8.01
CA GLY A 55 2.38 31.60 7.64
C GLY A 55 2.93 30.44 8.45
N ASN A 56 2.64 30.37 9.76
CA ASN A 56 3.01 29.24 10.62
C ASN A 56 2.30 27.95 10.18
N LEU A 57 1.00 28.04 9.90
CA LEU A 57 0.20 26.89 9.44
C LEU A 57 0.75 26.33 8.11
N VAL A 58 1.06 27.19 7.12
CA VAL A 58 1.62 26.76 5.83
C VAL A 58 3.00 26.11 6.02
N ARG A 59 3.82 26.67 6.92
CA ARG A 59 5.13 26.09 7.25
C ARG A 59 4.99 24.71 7.89
N GLU A 60 4.11 24.57 8.87
CA GLU A 60 3.82 23.30 9.53
C GLU A 60 3.36 22.22 8.53
N TYR A 61 2.44 22.57 7.62
CA TYR A 61 2.03 21.66 6.55
C TYR A 61 3.18 21.27 5.61
N ARG A 62 4.00 22.24 5.23
CA ARG A 62 5.16 21.99 4.37
C ARG A 62 6.16 21.06 5.05
N ASP A 63 6.51 21.36 6.29
CA ASP A 63 7.47 20.58 7.07
C ASP A 63 6.92 19.17 7.34
N GLY A 64 5.62 19.03 7.63
CA GLY A 64 4.95 17.75 7.77
C GLY A 64 4.98 16.91 6.49
N MET A 65 4.71 17.52 5.33
CA MET A 65 4.80 16.82 4.03
C MET A 65 6.24 16.38 3.71
N LEU A 66 7.22 17.23 4.01
CA LEU A 66 8.64 16.89 3.80
C LEU A 66 9.07 15.75 4.73
N LEU A 67 8.69 15.82 5.99
CA LEU A 67 8.97 14.77 6.97
C LEU A 67 8.32 13.43 6.54
N PHE A 68 7.05 13.47 6.14
CA PHE A 68 6.33 12.30 5.62
C PHE A 68 7.07 11.66 4.43
N GLU A 69 7.46 12.47 3.43
CA GLU A 69 8.11 11.95 2.23
C GLU A 69 9.51 11.38 2.53
N VAL A 70 10.27 12.04 3.40
CA VAL A 70 11.60 11.54 3.81
C VAL A 70 11.47 10.25 4.62
N SER A 71 10.52 10.18 5.56
CA SER A 71 10.24 8.97 6.34
C SER A 71 9.75 7.83 5.45
N ASN A 72 8.86 8.12 4.48
CA ASN A 72 8.37 7.14 3.53
C ASN A 72 9.53 6.52 2.73
N ARG A 73 10.43 7.32 2.19
CA ARG A 73 11.58 6.83 1.39
C ARG A 73 12.59 6.05 2.23
N ASN A 74 12.94 6.55 3.39
CA ASN A 74 14.02 5.97 4.20
C ASN A 74 13.57 4.77 5.03
N VAL A 75 12.29 4.71 5.42
CA VAL A 75 11.78 3.70 6.35
C VAL A 75 10.67 2.88 5.71
N TRP A 76 9.50 3.47 5.43
CA TRP A 76 8.29 2.68 5.14
C TRP A 76 8.33 1.95 3.80
N GLN A 77 8.69 2.67 2.74
CA GLN A 77 8.84 2.05 1.42
C GLN A 77 9.97 1.02 1.42
N LYS A 78 11.09 1.35 2.05
CA LYS A 78 12.22 0.42 2.20
C LYS A 78 11.81 -0.82 2.99
N ALA A 79 11.13 -0.67 4.12
CA ALA A 79 10.66 -1.79 4.94
C ALA A 79 9.75 -2.76 4.17
N SER A 80 8.98 -2.27 3.20
CA SER A 80 8.06 -3.11 2.42
C SER A 80 8.68 -3.75 1.18
N THR A 81 9.73 -3.14 0.60
CA THR A 81 10.30 -3.54 -0.70
C THR A 81 11.68 -4.20 -0.61
N ASP A 82 12.41 -3.98 0.48
CA ASP A 82 13.75 -4.53 0.71
C ASP A 82 13.67 -6.03 1.05
N THR A 83 13.55 -6.87 0.03
CA THR A 83 13.39 -8.31 0.19
C THR A 83 14.58 -8.96 0.91
N GLU A 84 15.81 -8.52 0.61
CA GLU A 84 17.02 -9.07 1.22
C GLU A 84 17.16 -8.62 2.67
N GLY A 85 16.88 -7.33 2.95
CA GLY A 85 16.87 -6.80 4.32
C GLY A 85 15.83 -7.47 5.19
N LEU A 86 14.61 -7.67 4.69
CA LEU A 86 13.55 -8.41 5.38
C LEU A 86 13.95 -9.85 5.70
N LYS A 87 14.58 -10.53 4.76
CA LYS A 87 15.05 -11.91 4.96
C LYS A 87 16.16 -11.97 6.01
N ALA A 88 17.16 -11.11 5.91
CA ALA A 88 18.24 -11.03 6.88
C ALA A 88 17.73 -10.69 8.28
N PHE A 89 16.81 -9.72 8.39
CA PHE A 89 16.19 -9.33 9.63
C PHE A 89 15.39 -10.47 10.27
N PHE A 90 14.59 -11.18 9.47
CA PHE A 90 13.82 -12.34 9.91
C PHE A 90 14.76 -13.45 10.44
N GLU A 91 15.83 -13.78 9.71
CA GLU A 91 16.79 -14.81 10.15
C GLU A 91 17.46 -14.44 11.48
N ALA A 92 17.85 -13.18 11.65
CA ALA A 92 18.47 -12.70 12.89
C ALA A 92 17.49 -12.71 14.09
N HIS A 93 16.19 -12.53 13.83
CA HIS A 93 15.17 -12.40 14.87
C HIS A 93 14.13 -13.53 14.85
N ARG A 94 14.42 -14.65 14.17
CA ARG A 94 13.51 -15.79 13.97
C ARG A 94 12.87 -16.31 15.25
N GLN A 95 13.57 -16.25 16.35
CA GLN A 95 13.10 -16.68 17.68
C GLN A 95 11.93 -15.84 18.23
N ASN A 96 11.74 -14.63 17.74
CA ASN A 96 10.67 -13.73 18.15
C ASN A 96 9.34 -14.09 17.48
N TYR A 97 9.39 -14.81 16.34
CA TYR A 97 8.21 -15.18 15.57
C TYR A 97 7.75 -16.59 15.95
N LYS A 98 6.70 -16.65 16.76
CA LYS A 98 6.14 -17.91 17.29
C LYS A 98 4.64 -17.93 17.06
N TRP A 99 4.10 -19.13 16.98
CA TRP A 99 2.66 -19.40 16.97
C TRP A 99 2.27 -20.20 18.19
N ASP A 100 1.05 -20.01 18.66
CA ASP A 100 0.51 -20.76 19.80
C ASP A 100 0.20 -22.22 19.43
N ALA A 101 -0.04 -22.49 18.15
CA ALA A 101 -0.33 -23.82 17.63
C ALA A 101 0.30 -24.05 16.26
N PRO A 102 0.63 -25.31 15.88
CA PRO A 102 1.08 -25.64 14.55
C PRO A 102 0.06 -25.25 13.48
N LYS A 103 0.58 -24.78 12.34
CA LYS A 103 -0.23 -24.40 11.17
C LYS A 103 0.00 -25.34 10.01
N TYR A 104 -1.06 -25.62 9.26
CA TYR A 104 -0.93 -26.26 7.97
C TYR A 104 -0.48 -25.24 6.92
N LYS A 105 0.63 -25.49 6.28
CA LYS A 105 1.18 -24.69 5.17
C LYS A 105 1.14 -25.51 3.91
N GLY A 106 0.30 -25.11 2.95
CA GLY A 106 0.09 -25.87 1.70
C GLY A 106 -0.91 -25.19 0.78
N TYR A 107 -1.61 -26.01 0.01
CA TYR A 107 -2.62 -25.54 -0.92
C TYR A 107 -3.97 -26.19 -0.64
N LEU A 108 -5.03 -25.38 -0.62
CA LEU A 108 -6.43 -25.80 -0.67
C LEU A 108 -6.88 -25.71 -2.12
N VAL A 109 -7.39 -26.82 -2.65
CA VAL A 109 -8.01 -26.89 -3.96
C VAL A 109 -9.50 -27.08 -3.80
N GLU A 110 -10.27 -26.24 -4.45
CA GLU A 110 -11.73 -26.29 -4.49
C GLU A 110 -12.14 -26.58 -5.94
N THR A 111 -13.04 -27.53 -6.15
CA THR A 111 -13.45 -28.01 -7.47
C THR A 111 -14.97 -28.00 -7.62
N THR A 112 -15.45 -27.88 -8.86
CA THR A 112 -16.88 -27.84 -9.16
C THR A 112 -17.57 -29.20 -9.08
N SER A 113 -16.81 -30.31 -9.09
CA SER A 113 -17.35 -31.67 -9.01
C SER A 113 -16.26 -32.69 -8.61
N ASP A 114 -16.69 -33.85 -8.12
CA ASP A 114 -15.81 -34.97 -7.77
C ASP A 114 -14.98 -35.46 -8.97
N SER A 115 -15.56 -35.42 -10.18
CA SER A 115 -14.84 -35.79 -11.41
C SER A 115 -13.63 -34.85 -11.65
N ILE A 116 -13.81 -33.55 -11.43
CA ILE A 116 -12.71 -32.58 -11.55
C ILE A 116 -11.69 -32.80 -10.45
N THR A 117 -12.13 -33.14 -9.23
CA THR A 117 -11.23 -33.52 -8.13
C THR A 117 -10.36 -34.72 -8.49
N ALA A 118 -10.95 -35.78 -9.04
CA ALA A 118 -10.20 -36.99 -9.43
C ALA A 118 -9.15 -36.67 -10.51
N LEU A 119 -9.53 -35.93 -11.55
CA LEU A 119 -8.61 -35.51 -12.61
C LEU A 119 -7.50 -34.59 -12.08
N ALA A 120 -7.83 -33.65 -11.19
CA ALA A 120 -6.85 -32.77 -10.60
C ALA A 120 -5.83 -33.53 -9.73
N LYS A 121 -6.27 -34.50 -8.92
CA LYS A 121 -5.39 -35.36 -8.12
C LYS A 121 -4.47 -36.20 -9.01
N GLN A 122 -4.99 -36.80 -10.10
CA GLN A 122 -4.18 -37.50 -11.07
C GLN A 122 -3.11 -36.57 -11.67
N ARG A 123 -3.51 -35.37 -12.08
CA ARG A 123 -2.60 -34.42 -12.71
C ARG A 123 -1.48 -33.95 -11.77
N ILE A 124 -1.77 -33.77 -10.46
CA ILE A 124 -0.79 -33.46 -9.42
C ILE A 124 0.30 -34.53 -9.36
N ALA A 125 -0.05 -35.82 -9.51
CA ALA A 125 0.91 -36.92 -9.46
C ALA A 125 1.86 -36.97 -10.70
N GLU A 126 1.43 -36.38 -11.82
CA GLU A 126 2.16 -36.40 -13.10
C GLU A 126 3.08 -35.17 -13.30
N VAL A 127 2.87 -34.10 -12.58
CA VAL A 127 3.51 -32.79 -12.81
C VAL A 127 4.54 -32.49 -11.72
N ALA A 128 5.64 -31.84 -12.09
CA ALA A 128 6.65 -31.38 -11.14
C ALA A 128 6.04 -30.40 -10.12
N ALA A 129 6.45 -30.50 -8.86
CA ALA A 129 5.85 -29.79 -7.73
C ALA A 129 5.81 -28.27 -7.87
N ASP A 130 6.81 -27.66 -8.51
CA ASP A 130 6.92 -26.23 -8.78
C ASP A 130 5.93 -25.71 -9.83
N SER A 131 5.49 -26.58 -10.73
CA SER A 131 4.64 -26.26 -11.87
C SER A 131 3.15 -26.62 -11.64
N VAL A 132 2.85 -27.44 -10.63
CA VAL A 132 1.51 -27.98 -10.36
C VAL A 132 0.43 -26.90 -10.34
N VAL A 133 0.62 -25.84 -9.56
CA VAL A 133 -0.39 -24.77 -9.40
C VAL A 133 -0.69 -24.09 -10.74
N THR A 134 0.35 -23.83 -11.53
CA THR A 134 0.22 -23.20 -12.84
C THR A 134 -0.53 -24.11 -13.82
N VAL A 135 -0.19 -25.38 -13.85
CA VAL A 135 -0.81 -26.39 -14.71
C VAL A 135 -2.28 -26.57 -14.34
N LEU A 136 -2.61 -26.75 -13.07
CA LEU A 136 -3.99 -26.90 -12.61
C LEU A 136 -4.85 -25.69 -12.97
N ARG A 137 -4.35 -24.47 -12.77
CA ARG A 137 -5.07 -23.25 -13.14
C ARG A 137 -5.31 -23.13 -14.63
N LYS A 138 -4.33 -23.53 -15.46
CA LYS A 138 -4.42 -23.46 -16.91
C LYS A 138 -5.38 -24.53 -17.48
N GLU A 139 -5.30 -25.75 -16.99
CA GLU A 139 -6.10 -26.87 -17.51
C GLU A 139 -7.56 -26.83 -17.07
N PHE A 140 -7.80 -26.54 -15.79
CA PHE A 140 -9.16 -26.59 -15.23
C PHE A 140 -9.86 -25.22 -15.19
N GLY A 141 -9.14 -24.13 -15.35
CA GLY A 141 -9.69 -22.78 -15.45
C GLY A 141 -10.68 -22.46 -14.32
N LYS A 142 -11.91 -22.12 -14.70
CA LYS A 142 -12.99 -21.75 -13.78
C LYS A 142 -13.56 -22.90 -12.95
N ASN A 143 -13.24 -24.15 -13.29
CA ASN A 143 -13.73 -25.35 -12.61
C ASN A 143 -12.91 -25.71 -11.38
N LEU A 144 -11.77 -25.06 -11.20
CA LEU A 144 -10.87 -25.32 -10.10
C LEU A 144 -10.30 -24.00 -9.55
N LYS A 145 -10.19 -23.92 -8.23
CA LYS A 145 -9.55 -22.78 -7.54
C LYS A 145 -8.46 -23.33 -6.63
N VAL A 146 -7.23 -22.85 -6.82
CA VAL A 146 -6.09 -23.17 -5.95
C VAL A 146 -5.77 -21.97 -5.09
N THR A 147 -5.78 -22.16 -3.78
CA THR A 147 -5.45 -21.13 -2.78
C THR A 147 -4.29 -21.62 -1.92
N ARG A 148 -3.22 -20.83 -1.82
CA ARG A 148 -2.17 -21.08 -0.81
C ARG A 148 -2.73 -20.78 0.55
N VAL A 149 -2.55 -21.68 1.51
CA VAL A 149 -3.07 -21.53 2.87
C VAL A 149 -1.96 -21.74 3.89
N LEU A 150 -2.07 -20.97 4.98
CA LEU A 150 -1.27 -21.10 6.19
C LEU A 150 -2.21 -20.89 7.37
N VAL A 151 -2.75 -21.96 7.91
CA VAL A 151 -3.85 -21.92 8.85
C VAL A 151 -3.64 -22.88 10.01
N ALA A 152 -4.03 -22.45 11.21
CA ALA A 152 -4.14 -23.30 12.38
C ALA A 152 -5.47 -24.06 12.39
N LYS A 153 -5.57 -25.08 13.23
CA LYS A 153 -6.84 -25.77 13.50
C LYS A 153 -7.90 -24.77 13.97
N GLY A 154 -9.07 -24.79 13.34
CA GLY A 154 -10.19 -23.88 13.64
C GLY A 154 -10.23 -22.64 12.73
N GLU A 155 -9.18 -22.33 11.99
CA GLU A 155 -9.15 -21.14 11.10
C GLU A 155 -9.78 -21.41 9.72
N ASN A 156 -9.82 -22.68 9.26
CA ASN A 156 -10.42 -23.04 7.99
C ASN A 156 -11.03 -24.44 8.03
N ALA A 157 -12.36 -24.53 8.08
CA ALA A 157 -13.08 -25.78 8.22
C ALA A 157 -12.78 -26.83 7.12
N LYS A 158 -12.49 -26.40 5.87
CA LYS A 158 -12.12 -27.33 4.78
C LYS A 158 -10.74 -27.93 5.00
N VAL A 159 -9.78 -27.12 5.45
CA VAL A 159 -8.45 -27.62 5.81
C VAL A 159 -8.53 -28.50 7.06
N ASP A 160 -9.37 -28.12 8.02
CA ASP A 160 -9.54 -28.88 9.26
C ASP A 160 -10.06 -30.30 9.00
N SER A 161 -11.02 -30.45 8.08
CA SER A 161 -11.54 -31.76 7.72
C SER A 161 -10.52 -32.67 7.01
N GLU A 162 -9.62 -32.08 6.25
CA GLU A 162 -8.59 -32.86 5.52
C GLU A 162 -7.34 -33.15 6.39
N MET A 163 -7.00 -32.24 7.33
CA MET A 163 -5.74 -32.29 8.08
C MET A 163 -5.89 -32.61 9.57
N PHE A 164 -7.02 -32.24 10.16
CA PHE A 164 -7.23 -32.37 11.63
C PHE A 164 -8.37 -33.30 12.01
N GLY A 165 -8.97 -34.00 11.02
CA GLY A 165 -9.97 -35.05 11.26
C GLY A 165 -11.31 -34.52 11.77
N THR A 166 -11.69 -33.29 11.40
CA THR A 166 -13.04 -32.78 11.64
C THR A 166 -14.00 -33.26 10.55
N ASP A 167 -15.30 -33.05 10.77
CA ASP A 167 -16.31 -33.42 9.78
C ASP A 167 -16.10 -32.68 8.47
N ARG A 168 -16.36 -33.40 7.35
CA ARG A 168 -16.24 -32.81 6.02
C ARG A 168 -17.29 -31.72 5.80
N VAL A 169 -16.84 -30.58 5.33
CA VAL A 169 -17.73 -29.45 4.99
C VAL A 169 -18.54 -29.78 3.75
N VAL A 170 -19.86 -29.83 3.88
CA VAL A 170 -20.77 -30.04 2.76
C VAL A 170 -21.04 -28.70 2.08
N ALA A 171 -20.83 -28.62 0.78
CA ALA A 171 -21.12 -27.44 0.00
C ALA A 171 -22.64 -27.21 -0.12
N ALA A 172 -23.09 -25.96 0.03
CA ALA A 172 -24.48 -25.60 -0.20
C ALA A 172 -24.84 -25.70 -1.69
N ASP A 173 -26.14 -25.85 -2.01
CA ASP A 173 -26.61 -25.98 -3.41
C ASP A 173 -26.21 -24.81 -4.30
N LYS A 174 -26.14 -23.60 -3.73
CA LYS A 174 -25.73 -22.36 -4.41
C LYS A 174 -24.23 -22.21 -4.60
N ASP A 175 -23.41 -23.02 -3.90
CA ASP A 175 -21.97 -22.90 -3.97
C ASP A 175 -21.45 -23.42 -5.32
N LYS A 176 -20.53 -22.67 -5.91
CA LYS A 176 -19.92 -23.03 -7.19
C LYS A 176 -19.01 -24.26 -7.05
N TYR A 177 -18.26 -24.34 -5.98
CA TYR A 177 -17.32 -25.42 -5.72
C TYR A 177 -17.95 -26.43 -4.77
N LYS A 178 -18.11 -27.65 -5.25
CA LYS A 178 -18.83 -28.73 -4.56
C LYS A 178 -17.92 -29.65 -3.78
N ASP A 179 -16.64 -29.72 -4.16
CA ASP A 179 -15.65 -30.59 -3.54
C ASP A 179 -14.33 -29.86 -3.29
N TYR A 180 -13.50 -30.40 -2.44
CA TYR A 180 -12.21 -29.82 -2.09
C TYR A 180 -11.23 -30.87 -1.58
N PHE A 181 -9.94 -30.55 -1.62
CA PHE A 181 -8.86 -31.30 -1.02
C PHE A 181 -7.65 -30.40 -0.77
N VAL A 182 -6.71 -30.88 0.03
CA VAL A 182 -5.44 -30.20 0.26
C VAL A 182 -4.29 -30.97 -0.40
N PHE A 183 -3.23 -30.26 -0.82
CA PHE A 183 -2.02 -30.90 -1.36
C PHE A 183 -0.76 -30.07 -1.10
N GLY A 184 0.40 -30.74 -1.27
CA GLY A 184 1.72 -30.10 -1.29
C GLY A 184 2.08 -29.35 0.00
N GLY A 185 1.46 -29.76 1.13
CA GLY A 185 1.64 -29.07 2.39
C GLY A 185 1.99 -30.00 3.55
N ARG A 186 2.33 -29.36 4.66
CA ARG A 186 2.65 -30.03 5.93
C ARG A 186 2.32 -29.14 7.11
N LEU A 187 2.25 -29.75 8.29
CA LEU A 187 2.16 -29.00 9.53
C LEU A 187 3.53 -28.43 9.90
N ILE A 188 3.59 -27.16 10.21
CA ILE A 188 4.78 -26.47 10.67
C ILE A 188 4.50 -25.84 12.04
N ALA A 189 5.43 -26.02 12.98
CA ALA A 189 5.27 -25.56 14.36
C ALA A 189 5.65 -24.09 14.54
N LYS A 190 6.42 -23.51 13.63
CA LYS A 190 6.91 -22.13 13.68
C LYS A 190 7.10 -21.58 12.25
N PRO A 191 7.13 -20.27 12.09
CA PRO A 191 7.44 -19.64 10.80
C PRO A 191 8.78 -20.07 10.24
N GLU A 192 8.83 -20.40 8.96
CA GLU A 192 10.02 -20.87 8.27
C GLU A 192 10.61 -19.80 7.35
N GLU A 193 9.80 -18.92 6.85
CA GLU A 193 10.18 -17.84 5.93
C GLU A 193 9.40 -16.55 6.22
N VAL A 194 9.92 -15.42 5.72
CA VAL A 194 9.28 -14.11 5.86
C VAL A 194 7.81 -14.13 5.43
N ALA A 195 7.49 -14.86 4.37
CA ALA A 195 6.12 -14.94 3.83
C ALA A 195 5.10 -15.50 4.85
N ASP A 196 5.55 -16.31 5.79
CA ASP A 196 4.68 -16.93 6.80
C ASP A 196 4.18 -15.94 7.86
N VAL A 197 4.96 -14.87 8.09
CA VAL A 197 4.68 -13.81 9.08
C VAL A 197 5.02 -12.41 8.54
N ARG A 198 4.85 -12.22 7.25
CA ARG A 198 5.31 -11.01 6.54
C ARG A 198 4.84 -9.72 7.19
N GLY A 199 3.60 -9.65 7.66
CA GLY A 199 3.07 -8.45 8.30
C GLY A 199 3.85 -8.07 9.56
N LEU A 200 4.15 -9.06 10.41
CA LEU A 200 4.92 -8.85 11.63
C LEU A 200 6.37 -8.45 11.31
N VAL A 201 7.02 -9.18 10.41
CA VAL A 201 8.42 -8.90 10.02
C VAL A 201 8.57 -7.51 9.41
N VAL A 202 7.63 -7.09 8.55
CA VAL A 202 7.66 -5.74 7.95
C VAL A 202 7.50 -4.66 9.02
N ALA A 203 6.59 -4.84 9.99
CA ALA A 203 6.39 -3.88 11.08
C ALA A 203 7.64 -3.78 11.98
N ASP A 204 8.21 -4.90 12.37
CA ASP A 204 9.42 -4.92 13.21
C ASP A 204 10.64 -4.36 12.46
N TYR A 205 10.78 -4.69 11.18
CA TYR A 205 11.85 -4.16 10.33
C TYR A 205 11.71 -2.66 10.10
N GLN A 206 10.47 -2.16 9.99
CA GLN A 206 10.19 -0.73 9.93
C GLN A 206 10.69 -0.02 11.20
N ASN A 207 10.33 -0.54 12.38
CA ASN A 207 10.78 0.01 13.65
C ASN A 207 12.31 -0.01 13.78
N TYR A 208 12.94 -1.08 13.32
CA TYR A 208 14.40 -1.19 13.28
C TYR A 208 15.04 -0.13 12.37
N LEU A 209 14.52 0.05 11.16
CA LEU A 209 15.02 1.05 10.22
C LEU A 209 14.83 2.48 10.76
N GLU A 210 13.72 2.74 11.43
CA GLU A 210 13.43 4.02 12.07
C GLU A 210 14.45 4.32 13.17
N GLY A 211 14.74 3.35 14.04
CA GLY A 211 15.78 3.49 15.07
C GLY A 211 17.17 3.73 14.49
N VAL A 212 17.57 2.98 13.46
CA VAL A 212 18.86 3.17 12.77
C VAL A 212 18.94 4.55 12.13
N TRP A 213 17.86 5.01 11.51
CA TRP A 213 17.81 6.34 10.89
C TRP A 213 17.89 7.45 11.94
N ASP A 214 17.15 7.33 13.05
CA ASP A 214 17.20 8.26 14.16
C ASP A 214 18.62 8.40 14.75
N GLU A 215 19.30 7.29 14.99
CA GLU A 215 20.70 7.30 15.41
C GLU A 215 21.63 8.00 14.41
N GLN A 216 21.41 7.81 13.12
CA GLN A 216 22.19 8.49 12.08
C GLN A 216 21.93 10.00 12.09
N LEU A 217 20.68 10.43 12.29
CA LEU A 217 20.33 11.84 12.42
C LEU A 217 20.99 12.47 13.64
N HIS A 218 20.94 11.83 14.80
CA HIS A 218 21.60 12.30 16.03
C HIS A 218 23.11 12.40 15.91
N LYS A 219 23.74 11.49 15.16
CA LYS A 219 25.19 11.58 14.88
C LYS A 219 25.54 12.72 13.92
N LYS A 220 24.62 13.07 13.01
CA LYS A 220 24.85 14.07 11.97
C LYS A 220 24.49 15.49 12.41
N TYR A 221 23.48 15.64 13.26
CA TYR A 221 22.93 16.92 13.66
C TYR A 221 22.95 17.07 15.18
N THR A 222 23.40 18.24 15.65
CA THR A 222 23.31 18.60 17.07
C THR A 222 21.94 19.20 17.33
N VAL A 223 21.24 18.71 18.35
CA VAL A 223 19.93 19.25 18.76
C VAL A 223 20.13 20.22 19.92
N GLU A 224 19.75 21.50 19.71
CA GLU A 224 19.75 22.52 20.74
C GLU A 224 18.31 22.91 21.08
N ILE A 225 17.95 22.85 22.35
CA ILE A 225 16.61 23.20 22.84
C ILE A 225 16.66 24.52 23.56
N ASP A 226 15.96 25.54 23.05
CA ASP A 226 15.76 26.80 23.79
C ASP A 226 14.75 26.58 24.94
N LYS A 227 15.30 26.36 26.14
CA LYS A 227 14.51 26.14 27.36
C LYS A 227 13.61 27.32 27.75
N LYS A 228 13.92 28.55 27.30
CA LYS A 228 13.08 29.72 27.59
C LYS A 228 11.83 29.69 26.72
N VAL A 229 11.98 29.38 25.45
CA VAL A 229 10.86 29.24 24.51
C VAL A 229 10.01 28.01 24.87
N LEU A 230 10.63 26.87 25.20
CA LEU A 230 9.92 25.66 25.59
C LEU A 230 8.98 25.88 26.79
N LYS A 231 9.35 26.74 27.76
CA LYS A 231 8.49 27.06 28.90
C LYS A 231 7.25 27.89 28.55
N GLN A 232 7.20 28.49 27.36
CA GLN A 232 6.07 29.29 26.88
C GLN A 232 5.07 28.44 26.08
N VAL A 233 5.45 27.25 25.68
CA VAL A 233 4.56 26.27 25.03
C VAL A 233 3.69 25.65 26.10
N LYS A 234 2.37 25.87 25.98
CA LYS A 234 1.36 25.35 26.90
C LYS A 234 0.85 23.98 26.44
#